data_2f604401a715e2d4688525b92e94ca65
#
_entry.id   2f604401a715e2d4688525b92e94ca65
#
_cell.length_a   1.000
_cell.length_b   1.000
_cell.length_c   1.000
_cell.angle_alpha   90.00
_cell.angle_beta   90.00
_cell.angle_gamma   90.00
#
_symmetry.space_group_name_H-M   'P 1'
#
loop_
_entity.id
_entity.type
_entity.pdbx_description
1 polymer ?
#
loop_
_entity_poly.entity_id
_entity_poly.type
_entity_poly.pdbx_seq_one_letter_code
_entity_poly.pdbx_strand_id
1 'polypeptide(L)'
;AWWARWFEAPRHAAKRVRLPAIALELNSDNQQIALSPSTSSTSKVGLPAGGEIAAARRLKSFLTDSISDYEVSRDFPAVDGTSRLSPYLRFGVISPRRCFDEALALGAAQPAAMEGVRKWLDELVWREFYAMVLANSPRVLTQNFRREYDHLEWSGSDAEFEAWRLGKTGYPIVDAGMRQLAQTGWMHNRVRMI
;
A
#
# COMPACT_ATOMS: atom_id res chain seq x y z
N ALA A 1 -20.96 7.55 -10.99
CA ALA A 1 -21.94 6.64 -10.40
C ALA A 1 -21.40 5.80 -9.24
N TRP A 2 -20.36 4.95 -9.41
CA TRP A 2 -19.79 4.13 -8.31
C TRP A 2 -19.02 4.98 -7.28
N TRP A 3 -18.25 5.95 -7.72
CA TRP A 3 -17.52 6.93 -6.91
C TRP A 3 -18.44 7.68 -5.95
N ALA A 4 -19.56 8.25 -6.44
CA ALA A 4 -20.50 8.97 -5.62
C ALA A 4 -21.06 8.08 -4.49
N ARG A 5 -21.43 6.84 -4.80
CA ARG A 5 -21.94 5.88 -3.80
C ARG A 5 -20.92 5.55 -2.72
N TRP A 6 -19.62 5.49 -3.07
CA TRP A 6 -18.57 5.22 -2.08
C TRP A 6 -18.41 6.39 -1.10
N PHE A 7 -18.49 7.64 -1.59
CA PHE A 7 -18.45 8.84 -0.75
C PHE A 7 -19.70 9.02 0.12
N GLU A 8 -20.84 8.60 -0.36
CA GLU A 8 -22.13 8.68 0.33
C GLU A 8 -22.38 7.50 1.30
N ALA A 9 -21.62 6.42 1.18
CA ALA A 9 -21.82 5.24 2.02
C ALA A 9 -21.63 5.56 3.51
N PRO A 10 -22.55 5.09 4.40
CA PRO A 10 -22.43 5.31 5.83
C PRO A 10 -21.09 4.76 6.37
N ARG A 11 -20.31 5.62 7.01
CA ARG A 11 -19.08 5.23 7.68
C ARG A 11 -19.35 5.09 9.16
N HIS A 12 -19.49 3.84 9.60
CA HIS A 12 -19.65 3.58 11.03
C HIS A 12 -18.29 3.65 11.71
N ALA A 13 -18.22 4.37 12.84
CA ALA A 13 -17.03 4.37 13.69
C ALA A 13 -16.67 2.92 14.09
N ALA A 14 -15.38 2.61 14.11
CA ALA A 14 -14.92 1.31 14.56
C ALA A 14 -15.39 1.09 16.02
N LYS A 15 -16.24 0.09 16.23
CA LYS A 15 -16.63 -0.31 17.59
C LYS A 15 -15.46 -1.07 18.22
N ARG A 16 -15.09 -0.71 19.45
CA ARG A 16 -14.19 -1.57 20.24
C ARG A 16 -14.91 -2.89 20.48
N VAL A 17 -14.42 -3.95 19.87
CA VAL A 17 -14.88 -5.30 20.17
C VAL A 17 -14.14 -5.74 21.43
N ARG A 18 -14.87 -6.00 22.52
CA ARG A 18 -14.31 -6.74 23.64
C ARG A 18 -14.26 -8.21 23.22
N LEU A 19 -13.04 -8.74 23.04
CA LEU A 19 -12.86 -10.15 22.83
C LEU A 19 -13.35 -10.91 24.08
N PRO A 20 -14.12 -11.99 23.95
CA PRO A 20 -14.48 -12.82 25.09
C PRO A 20 -13.21 -13.40 25.75
N ALA A 21 -13.27 -13.64 27.06
CA ALA A 21 -12.13 -14.14 27.83
C ALA A 21 -11.52 -15.43 27.22
N ILE A 22 -12.32 -16.29 26.62
CA ILE A 22 -11.89 -17.49 25.90
C ILE A 22 -10.92 -17.18 24.75
N ALA A 23 -11.04 -16.06 24.08
CA ALA A 23 -10.11 -15.66 23.01
C ALA A 23 -8.74 -15.24 23.55
N LEU A 24 -8.67 -14.89 24.83
CA LEU A 24 -7.42 -14.59 25.53
C LEU A 24 -6.68 -15.86 25.99
N GLU A 25 -7.43 -16.91 26.32
CA GLU A 25 -6.84 -18.22 26.71
C GLU A 25 -6.26 -18.97 25.50
N LEU A 26 -6.82 -18.81 24.31
CA LEU A 26 -6.26 -19.36 23.06
C LEU A 26 -4.93 -18.74 22.64
N ASN A 27 -4.59 -17.58 23.20
CA ASN A 27 -3.29 -16.94 23.01
C ASN A 27 -2.22 -17.42 24.00
N SER A 28 -2.51 -18.33 24.91
CA SER A 28 -1.52 -18.86 25.87
C SER A 28 -0.57 -19.89 25.27
N ASP A 29 -0.90 -20.48 24.13
CA ASP A 29 0.07 -21.16 23.27
C ASP A 29 0.86 -20.12 22.46
N ASN A 30 1.55 -19.28 23.19
CA ASN A 30 2.65 -18.48 22.68
C ASN A 30 3.78 -19.43 22.23
N GLN A 31 3.56 -20.18 21.18
CA GLN A 31 4.61 -20.35 20.20
C GLN A 31 4.85 -18.93 19.66
N GLN A 32 5.71 -18.19 20.34
CA GLN A 32 6.45 -17.13 19.69
C GLN A 32 6.95 -17.80 18.41
N ILE A 33 6.29 -17.49 17.30
CA ILE A 33 6.93 -17.62 16.01
C ILE A 33 8.10 -16.67 16.17
N ALA A 34 9.19 -17.17 16.74
CA ALA A 34 10.47 -16.58 16.61
C ALA A 34 10.68 -16.56 15.09
N LEU A 35 10.28 -15.47 14.47
CA LEU A 35 10.88 -15.04 13.24
C LEU A 35 12.34 -14.84 13.61
N SER A 36 13.06 -15.99 13.63
CA SER A 36 14.50 -15.96 13.69
C SER A 36 14.86 -15.03 12.55
N PRO A 37 15.44 -13.86 12.80
CA PRO A 37 16.00 -13.09 11.72
C PRO A 37 16.95 -14.08 11.05
N SER A 38 16.65 -14.44 9.81
CA SER A 38 17.56 -15.27 9.03
C SER A 38 18.88 -14.52 9.04
N THR A 39 19.80 -14.99 9.86
CA THR A 39 21.12 -14.41 10.11
C THR A 39 22.03 -14.62 8.91
N SER A 40 21.56 -14.32 7.72
CA SER A 40 22.37 -14.34 6.52
C SER A 40 21.97 -13.19 5.60
N SER A 41 22.34 -12.06 5.97
CA SER A 41 22.87 -10.93 5.19
C SER A 41 22.66 -9.63 5.97
N THR A 42 23.74 -8.98 6.26
CA THR A 42 23.88 -7.69 6.94
C THR A 42 23.41 -6.49 6.10
N SER A 43 22.38 -6.63 5.30
CA SER A 43 21.71 -5.47 4.72
C SER A 43 20.69 -4.97 5.73
N LYS A 44 20.96 -3.83 6.34
CA LYS A 44 20.01 -3.08 7.15
C LYS A 44 18.89 -2.61 6.21
N VAL A 45 17.92 -3.49 5.96
CA VAL A 45 16.72 -3.12 5.21
C VAL A 45 15.97 -2.12 6.07
N GLY A 46 15.81 -0.90 5.60
CA GLY A 46 15.08 0.16 6.28
C GLY A 46 13.57 -0.07 6.24
N LEU A 47 13.10 -1.19 6.79
CA LEU A 47 11.68 -1.52 6.83
C LEU A 47 10.91 -0.51 7.68
N PRO A 48 9.66 -0.19 7.31
CA PRO A 48 8.82 0.67 8.11
C PRO A 48 8.51 0.03 9.47
N ALA A 49 8.47 0.83 10.52
CA ALA A 49 8.09 0.38 11.84
C ALA A 49 6.67 -0.21 11.83
N GLY A 50 6.46 -1.37 12.46
CA GLY A 50 5.16 -2.03 12.54
C GLY A 50 4.23 -1.41 13.59
N GLY A 51 2.94 -1.80 13.53
CA GLY A 51 1.93 -1.51 14.54
C GLY A 51 1.10 -0.24 14.29
N GLU A 52 -0.01 -0.14 15.01
CA GLU A 52 -1.01 0.93 14.86
C GLU A 52 -0.45 2.33 15.14
N ILE A 53 0.43 2.44 16.15
CA ILE A 53 1.06 3.71 16.52
C ILE A 53 1.93 4.23 15.38
N ALA A 54 2.72 3.35 14.75
CA ALA A 54 3.55 3.72 13.62
C ALA A 54 2.71 4.13 12.40
N ALA A 55 1.64 3.38 12.11
CA ALA A 55 0.70 3.70 11.05
C ALA A 55 0.03 5.07 11.26
N ALA A 56 -0.43 5.34 12.49
CA ALA A 56 -1.06 6.62 12.84
C ALA A 56 -0.07 7.79 12.73
N ARG A 57 1.17 7.61 13.18
CA ARG A 57 2.23 8.62 13.02
C ARG A 57 2.52 8.90 11.54
N ARG A 58 2.60 7.84 10.72
CA ARG A 58 2.84 7.99 9.28
C ARG A 58 1.69 8.72 8.59
N LEU A 59 0.43 8.39 8.93
CA LEU A 59 -0.73 9.11 8.42
C LEU A 59 -0.66 10.59 8.80
N LYS A 60 -0.42 10.88 10.09
CA LYS A 60 -0.34 12.26 10.58
C LYS A 60 0.77 13.05 9.86
N SER A 61 1.98 12.50 9.76
CA SER A 61 3.09 13.16 9.04
C SER A 61 2.73 13.45 7.59
N PHE A 62 2.15 12.47 6.88
CA PHE A 62 1.73 12.67 5.50
C PHE A 62 0.69 13.78 5.35
N LEU A 63 -0.34 13.78 6.21
CA LEU A 63 -1.38 14.80 6.20
C LEU A 63 -0.85 16.21 6.55
N THR A 64 0.19 16.30 7.40
CA THR A 64 0.77 17.59 7.79
C THR A 64 1.76 18.11 6.73
N ASP A 65 2.60 17.22 6.19
CA ASP A 65 3.82 17.64 5.50
C ASP A 65 3.73 17.52 3.98
N SER A 66 2.84 16.65 3.44
CA SER A 66 2.92 16.25 2.04
C SER A 66 1.58 16.28 1.29
N ILE A 67 0.45 16.29 1.98
CA ILE A 67 -0.86 16.14 1.33
C ILE A 67 -1.20 17.30 0.39
N SER A 68 -0.78 18.51 0.72
CA SER A 68 -1.10 19.71 -0.09
C SER A 68 -0.50 19.63 -1.50
N ASP A 69 0.70 19.08 -1.61
CA ASP A 69 1.41 18.95 -2.89
C ASP A 69 1.25 17.57 -3.53
N TYR A 70 0.42 16.71 -2.92
CA TYR A 70 0.31 15.30 -3.32
C TYR A 70 -0.09 15.12 -4.78
N GLU A 71 -0.95 15.98 -5.32
CA GLU A 71 -1.39 15.88 -6.71
C GLU A 71 -0.21 15.86 -7.69
N VAL A 72 0.78 16.68 -7.44
CA VAL A 72 1.99 16.80 -8.28
C VAL A 72 3.08 15.83 -7.83
N SER A 73 3.42 15.84 -6.54
CA SER A 73 4.56 15.10 -5.99
C SER A 73 4.44 13.58 -6.15
N ARG A 74 3.21 13.05 -6.21
CA ARG A 74 2.93 11.62 -6.43
C ARG A 74 3.48 11.05 -7.74
N ASP A 75 3.75 11.89 -8.71
CA ASP A 75 4.23 11.47 -10.03
C ASP A 75 5.76 11.47 -10.15
N PHE A 76 6.45 11.95 -9.13
CA PHE A 76 7.91 12.02 -9.09
C PHE A 76 8.52 10.97 -8.15
N PRO A 77 9.05 9.84 -8.66
CA PRO A 77 9.61 8.76 -7.82
C PRO A 77 10.75 9.19 -6.90
N ALA A 78 11.49 10.26 -7.25
CA ALA A 78 12.58 10.78 -6.46
C ALA A 78 12.12 11.64 -5.25
N VAL A 79 10.84 12.03 -5.21
CA VAL A 79 10.26 12.87 -4.16
C VAL A 79 9.55 11.99 -3.14
N ASP A 80 9.77 12.22 -1.83
CA ASP A 80 8.99 11.54 -0.77
C ASP A 80 7.62 12.20 -0.57
N GLY A 81 6.83 12.24 -1.65
CA GLY A 81 5.52 12.87 -1.71
C GLY A 81 4.35 11.92 -1.49
N THR A 82 4.59 10.64 -1.16
CA THR A 82 3.52 9.66 -1.00
C THR A 82 3.29 9.25 0.45
N SER A 83 2.08 8.77 0.76
CA SER A 83 1.72 8.40 2.13
C SER A 83 2.53 7.22 2.68
N ARG A 84 3.04 6.33 1.82
CA ARG A 84 3.69 5.04 2.20
C ARG A 84 2.85 4.19 3.17
N LEU A 85 1.52 4.34 3.14
CA LEU A 85 0.60 3.62 4.03
C LEU A 85 0.21 2.24 3.49
N SER A 86 0.61 1.89 2.27
CA SER A 86 0.22 0.62 1.64
C SER A 86 0.50 -0.64 2.49
N PRO A 87 1.63 -0.80 3.19
CA PRO A 87 1.85 -1.94 4.07
C PRO A 87 0.84 -1.99 5.22
N TYR A 88 0.58 -0.86 5.87
CA TYR A 88 -0.35 -0.77 7.00
C TYR A 88 -1.80 -1.04 6.58
N LEU A 89 -2.20 -0.54 5.40
CA LEU A 89 -3.51 -0.82 4.82
C LEU A 89 -3.65 -2.29 4.39
N ARG A 90 -2.57 -2.89 3.87
CA ARG A 90 -2.56 -4.30 3.44
C ARG A 90 -2.81 -5.25 4.59
N PHE A 91 -2.18 -5.00 5.74
CA PHE A 91 -2.32 -5.83 6.94
C PHE A 91 -3.45 -5.39 7.87
N GLY A 92 -4.26 -4.40 7.48
CA GLY A 92 -5.37 -3.90 8.30
C GLY A 92 -4.94 -3.18 9.58
N VAL A 93 -3.67 -2.78 9.68
CA VAL A 93 -3.12 -2.07 10.84
C VAL A 93 -3.72 -0.67 10.98
N ILE A 94 -4.12 -0.07 9.85
CA ILE A 94 -4.90 1.17 9.80
C ILE A 94 -6.12 0.98 8.91
N SER A 95 -7.26 1.54 9.33
CA SER A 95 -8.48 1.47 8.54
C SER A 95 -8.45 2.50 7.40
N PRO A 96 -8.84 2.13 6.15
CA PRO A 96 -9.02 3.10 5.08
C PRO A 96 -10.09 4.14 5.40
N ARG A 97 -11.11 3.80 6.21
CA ARG A 97 -12.12 4.77 6.68
C ARG A 97 -11.50 5.85 7.55
N ARG A 98 -10.62 5.47 8.48
CA ARG A 98 -9.88 6.44 9.31
C ARG A 98 -9.03 7.37 8.44
N CYS A 99 -8.31 6.81 7.47
CA CYS A 99 -7.52 7.59 6.53
C CYS A 99 -8.38 8.60 5.77
N PHE A 100 -9.56 8.17 5.33
CA PHE A 100 -10.53 9.01 4.63
C PHE A 100 -11.05 10.14 5.51
N ASP A 101 -11.52 9.82 6.71
CA ASP A 101 -12.14 10.78 7.62
C ASP A 101 -11.13 11.85 8.09
N GLU A 102 -9.91 11.45 8.45
CA GLU A 102 -8.83 12.39 8.85
C GLU A 102 -8.43 13.31 7.68
N ALA A 103 -8.33 12.78 6.44
CA ALA A 103 -8.01 13.60 5.29
C ALA A 103 -9.11 14.60 4.94
N LEU A 104 -10.39 14.19 4.98
CA LEU A 104 -11.50 15.11 4.75
C LEU A 104 -11.59 16.20 5.80
N ALA A 105 -11.38 15.84 7.07
CA ALA A 105 -11.36 16.82 8.16
C ALA A 105 -10.26 17.88 7.94
N LEU A 106 -9.07 17.44 7.49
CA LEU A 106 -7.99 18.36 7.15
C LEU A 106 -8.37 19.27 5.97
N GLY A 107 -8.88 18.71 4.88
CA GLY A 107 -9.29 19.49 3.71
C GLY A 107 -10.37 20.51 4.01
N ALA A 108 -11.30 20.19 4.92
CA ALA A 108 -12.32 21.12 5.40
C ALA A 108 -11.70 22.26 6.24
N ALA A 109 -10.69 21.95 7.06
CA ALA A 109 -9.98 22.94 7.86
C ALA A 109 -8.98 23.79 7.05
N GLN A 110 -8.45 23.23 5.97
CA GLN A 110 -7.43 23.85 5.11
C GLN A 110 -7.83 23.74 3.63
N PRO A 111 -8.66 24.67 3.11
CA PRO A 111 -9.16 24.60 1.73
C PRO A 111 -8.05 24.51 0.65
N ALA A 112 -6.89 25.08 0.91
CA ALA A 112 -5.74 25.00 0.00
C ALA A 112 -5.20 23.58 -0.19
N ALA A 113 -5.38 22.70 0.80
CA ALA A 113 -4.96 21.29 0.71
C ALA A 113 -6.02 20.39 0.05
N MET A 114 -7.21 20.90 -0.24
CA MET A 114 -8.35 20.08 -0.67
C MET A 114 -8.09 19.34 -1.98
N GLU A 115 -7.32 19.89 -2.90
CA GLU A 115 -7.00 19.24 -4.16
C GLU A 115 -6.12 18.00 -3.96
N GLY A 116 -5.05 18.13 -3.19
CA GLY A 116 -4.22 17.00 -2.81
C GLY A 116 -4.99 15.94 -2.00
N VAL A 117 -5.88 16.39 -1.09
CA VAL A 117 -6.78 15.48 -0.33
C VAL A 117 -7.65 14.68 -1.28
N ARG A 118 -8.36 15.31 -2.21
CA ARG A 118 -9.22 14.62 -3.18
C ARG A 118 -8.42 13.60 -3.98
N LYS A 119 -7.26 14.02 -4.49
CA LYS A 119 -6.39 13.15 -5.27
C LYS A 119 -5.89 11.93 -4.51
N TRP A 120 -5.57 12.11 -3.23
CA TRP A 120 -5.18 11.00 -2.39
C TRP A 120 -6.34 10.07 -2.03
N LEU A 121 -7.52 10.61 -1.79
CA LEU A 121 -8.73 9.82 -1.55
C LEU A 121 -9.09 8.97 -2.76
N ASP A 122 -8.84 9.44 -3.98
CA ASP A 122 -9.00 8.65 -5.20
C ASP A 122 -8.17 7.36 -5.14
N GLU A 123 -6.96 7.38 -4.55
CA GLU A 123 -6.13 6.17 -4.42
C GLU A 123 -6.71 5.15 -3.43
N LEU A 124 -7.39 5.61 -2.37
CA LEU A 124 -8.10 4.71 -1.47
C LEU A 124 -9.29 4.05 -2.17
N VAL A 125 -9.97 4.79 -3.04
CA VAL A 125 -11.09 4.27 -3.83
C VAL A 125 -10.60 3.28 -4.89
N TRP A 126 -9.47 3.51 -5.54
CA TRP A 126 -8.85 2.53 -6.43
C TRP A 126 -8.57 1.21 -5.72
N ARG A 127 -8.12 1.26 -4.47
CA ARG A 127 -7.92 0.05 -3.65
C ARG A 127 -9.21 -0.76 -3.51
N GLU A 128 -10.33 -0.10 -3.19
CA GLU A 128 -11.65 -0.74 -3.07
C GLU A 128 -12.14 -1.26 -4.42
N PHE A 129 -11.89 -0.52 -5.51
CA PHE A 129 -12.22 -0.96 -6.86
C PHE A 129 -11.55 -2.30 -7.19
N TYR A 130 -10.25 -2.44 -6.94
CA TYR A 130 -9.56 -3.70 -7.20
C TYR A 130 -10.01 -4.84 -6.28
N ALA A 131 -10.38 -4.56 -5.03
CA ALA A 131 -11.00 -5.55 -4.16
C ALA A 131 -12.35 -6.03 -4.72
N MET A 132 -13.15 -5.11 -5.26
CA MET A 132 -14.41 -5.44 -5.92
C MET A 132 -14.17 -6.26 -7.20
N VAL A 133 -13.18 -5.92 -8.02
CA VAL A 133 -12.82 -6.71 -9.22
C VAL A 133 -12.48 -8.13 -8.82
N LEU A 134 -11.66 -8.31 -7.79
CA LEU A 134 -11.29 -9.66 -7.31
C LEU A 134 -12.50 -10.43 -6.78
N ALA A 135 -13.38 -9.78 -6.01
CA ALA A 135 -14.59 -10.40 -5.47
C ALA A 135 -15.57 -10.87 -6.55
N ASN A 136 -15.70 -10.08 -7.65
CA ASN A 136 -16.61 -10.41 -8.75
C ASN A 136 -15.96 -11.29 -9.83
N SER A 137 -14.65 -11.37 -9.86
CA SER A 137 -13.91 -12.12 -10.87
C SER A 137 -12.74 -12.87 -10.23
N PRO A 138 -12.97 -13.82 -9.31
CA PRO A 138 -11.90 -14.51 -8.57
C PRO A 138 -10.92 -15.28 -9.47
N ARG A 139 -11.32 -15.61 -10.70
CA ARG A 139 -10.46 -16.24 -11.71
C ARG A 139 -9.21 -15.44 -12.04
N VAL A 140 -9.20 -14.11 -11.78
CA VAL A 140 -8.03 -13.26 -12.06
C VAL A 140 -6.81 -13.60 -11.20
N LEU A 141 -6.96 -14.46 -10.20
CA LEU A 141 -5.83 -15.02 -9.43
C LEU A 141 -4.94 -15.96 -10.27
N THR A 142 -5.51 -16.58 -11.31
CA THR A 142 -4.83 -17.63 -12.10
C THR A 142 -4.94 -17.43 -13.61
N GLN A 143 -5.74 -16.48 -14.07
CA GLN A 143 -6.01 -16.20 -15.48
C GLN A 143 -6.02 -14.69 -15.71
N ASN A 144 -5.78 -14.26 -16.95
CA ASN A 144 -5.93 -12.86 -17.31
C ASN A 144 -7.39 -12.39 -17.14
N PHE A 145 -7.60 -11.14 -16.77
CA PHE A 145 -8.93 -10.54 -16.73
C PHE A 145 -9.60 -10.60 -18.12
N ARG A 146 -8.82 -10.32 -19.16
CA ARG A 146 -9.20 -10.55 -20.55
C ARG A 146 -8.54 -11.85 -21.01
N ARG A 147 -9.33 -12.87 -21.24
CA ARG A 147 -8.88 -14.23 -21.56
C ARG A 147 -8.14 -14.33 -22.89
N GLU A 148 -8.34 -13.40 -23.78
CA GLU A 148 -7.60 -13.30 -25.04
C GLU A 148 -6.08 -13.21 -24.85
N TYR A 149 -5.64 -12.74 -23.66
CA TYR A 149 -4.21 -12.64 -23.29
C TYR A 149 -3.67 -13.87 -22.55
N ASP A 150 -4.50 -14.90 -22.32
CA ASP A 150 -4.03 -16.12 -21.64
C ASP A 150 -2.98 -16.87 -22.48
N HIS A 151 -2.99 -16.68 -23.80
CA HIS A 151 -2.07 -17.31 -24.75
C HIS A 151 -0.89 -16.41 -25.13
N LEU A 152 -0.68 -15.30 -24.43
CA LEU A 152 0.47 -14.43 -24.69
C LEU A 152 1.76 -15.17 -24.35
N GLU A 153 2.60 -15.36 -25.37
CA GLU A 153 3.93 -15.96 -25.20
C GLU A 153 4.88 -14.93 -24.55
N TRP A 154 5.45 -15.31 -23.42
CA TRP A 154 6.47 -14.51 -22.75
C TRP A 154 7.84 -14.98 -23.17
N SER A 155 8.64 -14.10 -23.77
CA SER A 155 10.05 -14.35 -24.03
C SER A 155 10.89 -13.92 -22.83
N GLY A 156 12.05 -14.54 -22.67
CA GLY A 156 13.02 -14.19 -21.63
C GLY A 156 13.81 -15.41 -21.19
N SER A 157 14.93 -15.16 -20.57
CA SER A 157 15.80 -16.18 -19.97
C SER A 157 15.89 -15.99 -18.46
N ASP A 158 16.31 -17.03 -17.74
CA ASP A 158 16.56 -16.94 -16.29
C ASP A 158 17.62 -15.86 -15.98
N ALA A 159 18.59 -15.65 -16.87
CA ALA A 159 19.61 -14.63 -16.70
C ALA A 159 19.01 -13.21 -16.79
N GLU A 160 18.08 -12.97 -17.70
CA GLU A 160 17.38 -11.69 -17.82
C GLU A 160 16.46 -11.44 -16.62
N PHE A 161 15.76 -12.48 -16.15
CA PHE A 161 14.96 -12.40 -14.94
C PHE A 161 15.83 -12.05 -13.71
N GLU A 162 16.98 -12.69 -13.56
CA GLU A 162 17.92 -12.37 -12.47
C GLU A 162 18.49 -10.96 -12.58
N ALA A 163 18.80 -10.50 -13.80
CA ALA A 163 19.24 -9.12 -14.02
C ALA A 163 18.16 -8.12 -13.60
N TRP A 164 16.89 -8.38 -13.94
CA TRP A 164 15.75 -7.59 -13.49
C TRP A 164 15.60 -7.64 -11.96
N ARG A 165 15.61 -8.82 -11.37
CA ARG A 165 15.48 -9.02 -9.91
C ARG A 165 16.56 -8.27 -9.13
N LEU A 166 17.78 -8.22 -9.66
CA LEU A 166 18.93 -7.57 -9.03
C LEU A 166 19.07 -6.08 -9.39
N GLY A 167 18.20 -5.53 -10.23
CA GLY A 167 18.28 -4.16 -10.71
C GLY A 167 19.52 -3.90 -11.55
N LYS A 168 19.80 -4.79 -12.51
CA LYS A 168 20.96 -4.80 -13.42
C LYS A 168 20.55 -4.93 -14.88
N THR A 169 19.37 -4.46 -15.24
CA THR A 169 18.86 -4.53 -16.62
C THR A 169 19.54 -3.54 -17.57
N GLY A 170 20.15 -2.48 -17.01
CA GLY A 170 20.66 -1.35 -17.78
C GLY A 170 19.63 -0.26 -18.04
N TYR A 171 18.36 -0.46 -17.65
CA TYR A 171 17.32 0.57 -17.66
C TYR A 171 17.31 1.31 -16.32
N PRO A 172 17.77 2.57 -16.23
CA PRO A 172 18.04 3.23 -14.94
C PRO A 172 16.85 3.26 -13.99
N ILE A 173 15.64 3.52 -14.50
CA ILE A 173 14.43 3.63 -13.66
C ILE A 173 14.00 2.25 -13.13
N VAL A 174 14.10 1.20 -13.93
CA VAL A 174 13.82 -0.18 -13.52
C VAL A 174 14.80 -0.62 -12.45
N ASP A 175 16.08 -0.43 -12.71
CA ASP A 175 17.15 -0.82 -11.81
C ASP A 175 17.10 -0.07 -10.49
N ALA A 176 16.80 1.24 -10.51
CA ALA A 176 16.60 2.04 -9.32
C ALA A 176 15.41 1.53 -8.48
N GLY A 177 14.30 1.21 -9.14
CA GLY A 177 13.10 0.67 -8.48
C GLY A 177 13.35 -0.68 -7.81
N MET A 178 14.00 -1.60 -8.49
CA MET A 178 14.32 -2.93 -7.95
C MET A 178 15.31 -2.85 -6.78
N ARG A 179 16.32 -1.98 -6.88
CA ARG A 179 17.25 -1.71 -5.78
C ARG A 179 16.56 -1.06 -4.58
N GLN A 180 15.65 -0.10 -4.81
CA GLN A 180 14.85 0.52 -3.74
C GLN A 180 14.01 -0.54 -3.03
N LEU A 181 13.33 -1.43 -3.80
CA LEU A 181 12.54 -2.51 -3.22
C LEU A 181 13.39 -3.44 -2.35
N ALA A 182 14.56 -3.84 -2.84
CA ALA A 182 15.48 -4.72 -2.09
C ALA A 182 16.01 -4.06 -0.81
N GLN A 183 16.25 -2.75 -0.82
CA GLN A 183 16.82 -2.01 0.30
C GLN A 183 15.79 -1.58 1.35
N THR A 184 14.54 -1.31 0.94
CA THR A 184 13.54 -0.67 1.79
C THR A 184 12.25 -1.47 1.94
N GLY A 185 12.06 -2.53 1.15
CA GLY A 185 10.79 -3.26 1.07
C GLY A 185 9.66 -2.47 0.41
N TRP A 186 9.95 -1.28 -0.14
CA TRP A 186 8.98 -0.39 -0.75
C TRP A 186 9.44 0.05 -2.14
N MET A 187 8.47 0.22 -3.05
CA MET A 187 8.69 0.74 -4.40
C MET A 187 7.60 1.73 -4.76
N HIS A 188 7.96 2.82 -5.38
CA HIS A 188 7.02 3.84 -5.83
C HIS A 188 6.03 3.28 -6.86
N ASN A 189 4.74 3.69 -6.76
CA ASN A 189 3.67 3.15 -7.62
C ASN A 189 3.94 3.33 -9.11
N ARG A 190 4.46 4.47 -9.54
CA ARG A 190 4.77 4.71 -10.97
C ARG A 190 5.82 3.74 -11.49
N VAL A 191 6.80 3.39 -10.67
CA VAL A 191 7.86 2.43 -11.02
C VAL A 191 7.32 0.99 -11.04
N ARG A 192 6.30 0.66 -10.23
CA ARG A 192 5.64 -0.65 -10.29
C ARG A 192 4.87 -0.90 -11.57
N MET A 193 4.50 0.16 -12.29
CA MET A 193 3.71 0.07 -13.52
C MET A 193 4.59 -0.18 -14.76
N ILE A 194 5.90 -0.11 -14.61
CA ILE A 194 6.88 -0.39 -15.65
C ILE A 194 7.26 -1.87 -15.61
#